data_b8bb1307da430d841c030593d90cab2b
#
_entry.id   b8bb1307da430d841c030593d90cab2b
#
_cell.length_a   1.000
_cell.length_b   1.000
_cell.length_c   1.000
_cell.angle_alpha   90.00
_cell.angle_beta   90.00
_cell.angle_gamma   90.00
#
_symmetry.space_group_name_H-M   'P 1'
#
loop_
_entity.id
_entity.type
_entity.pdbx_description
1 polymer ?
#
loop_
_entity_poly.entity_id
_entity_poly.type
_entity_poly.pdbx_seq_one_letter_code
_entity_poly.pdbx_strand_id
1 'polypeptide(L)'
;AQRDGMEFIAVTLNDPNDWNDHAEMLDYAFSEHYPKKLIEQGDTVKVTNIDGKDYSMVAASDFTIPFKEHQKTQVEVISHISNDLQAPINQGEKVGWLEIVCDGVSVGEVDIISENDIYGVSNIRLKNSFFSSFIRVAKILLV
;
A
#
# COMPACT_ATOMS: atom_id res chain seq x y z
N ALA A 1 16.97 10.72 -6.41
CA ALA A 1 17.55 10.69 -5.06
C ALA A 1 16.53 10.14 -4.06
N GLN A 2 17.00 9.45 -3.05
CA GLN A 2 16.16 8.86 -2.00
C GLN A 2 16.61 9.38 -0.61
N ARG A 3 15.64 9.74 0.24
CA ARG A 3 15.85 10.17 1.63
C ARG A 3 14.61 9.83 2.46
N ASP A 4 14.80 9.18 3.61
CA ASP A 4 13.72 8.86 4.58
C ASP A 4 12.51 8.11 3.98
N GLY A 5 12.74 7.23 3.01
CA GLY A 5 11.69 6.46 2.30
C GLY A 5 10.98 7.23 1.18
N MET A 6 11.33 8.49 0.94
CA MET A 6 10.86 9.26 -0.21
C MET A 6 11.86 9.19 -1.36
N GLU A 7 11.37 9.12 -2.58
CA GLU A 7 12.18 9.16 -3.80
C GLU A 7 11.71 10.28 -4.72
N PHE A 8 12.67 11.11 -5.17
CA PHE A 8 12.42 12.16 -6.14
C PHE A 8 13.33 12.00 -7.35
N ILE A 9 12.79 12.32 -8.52
CA ILE A 9 13.49 12.31 -9.80
C ILE A 9 13.53 13.74 -10.34
N ALA A 10 14.74 14.26 -10.58
CA ALA A 10 14.94 15.52 -11.28
C ALA A 10 15.47 15.24 -12.69
N VAL A 11 14.94 15.94 -13.68
CA VAL A 11 15.35 15.81 -15.09
C VAL A 11 15.56 17.21 -15.64
N THR A 12 16.75 17.47 -16.19
CA THR A 12 17.08 18.69 -16.94
C THR A 12 17.35 18.37 -18.40
N LEU A 13 17.10 19.32 -19.28
CA LEU A 13 17.35 19.20 -20.71
C LEU A 13 18.19 20.38 -21.16
N ASN A 14 19.38 20.08 -21.72
CA ASN A 14 20.31 21.08 -22.28
C ASN A 14 20.66 22.20 -21.29
N ASP A 15 20.95 21.82 -20.05
CA ASP A 15 21.26 22.72 -18.96
C ASP A 15 22.77 22.71 -18.69
N PRO A 16 23.48 23.82 -18.88
CA PRO A 16 24.93 23.91 -18.65
C PRO A 16 25.33 23.86 -17.17
N ASN A 17 24.37 24.01 -16.26
CA ASN A 17 24.57 23.99 -14.80
C ASN A 17 23.85 22.82 -14.10
N ASP A 18 23.58 21.77 -14.83
CA ASP A 18 22.74 20.63 -14.45
C ASP A 18 23.01 20.06 -13.05
N TRP A 19 24.28 19.98 -12.62
CA TRP A 19 24.66 19.48 -11.30
C TRP A 19 24.12 20.34 -10.15
N ASN A 20 24.24 21.66 -10.27
CA ASN A 20 23.77 22.57 -9.23
C ASN A 20 22.24 22.63 -9.25
N ASP A 21 21.65 22.67 -10.43
CA ASP A 21 20.20 22.76 -10.59
C ASP A 21 19.52 21.47 -10.11
N HIS A 22 20.11 20.29 -10.36
CA HIS A 22 19.63 19.03 -9.76
C HIS A 22 19.73 19.04 -8.23
N ALA A 23 20.84 19.55 -7.67
CA ALA A 23 20.99 19.63 -6.22
C ALA A 23 19.93 20.55 -5.60
N GLU A 24 19.73 21.73 -6.18
CA GLU A 24 18.73 22.71 -5.70
C GLU A 24 17.31 22.16 -5.81
N MET A 25 16.95 21.53 -6.94
CA MET A 25 15.62 20.94 -7.12
C MET A 25 15.35 19.82 -6.13
N LEU A 26 16.33 18.93 -5.90
CA LEU A 26 16.19 17.83 -4.96
C LEU A 26 16.17 18.31 -3.50
N ASP A 27 17.01 19.28 -3.14
CA ASP A 27 16.98 19.88 -1.80
C ASP A 27 15.64 20.57 -1.53
N TYR A 28 15.11 21.32 -2.52
CA TYR A 28 13.78 21.91 -2.43
C TYR A 28 12.71 20.82 -2.23
N ALA A 29 12.74 19.76 -3.06
CA ALA A 29 11.76 18.67 -2.95
C ALA A 29 11.77 18.01 -1.56
N PHE A 30 12.96 17.71 -1.02
CA PHE A 30 13.10 17.10 0.31
C PHE A 30 12.80 18.08 1.46
N SER A 31 12.97 19.37 1.27
CA SER A 31 12.63 20.38 2.30
C SER A 31 11.14 20.66 2.43
N GLU A 32 10.38 20.50 1.33
CA GLU A 32 8.96 20.79 1.28
C GLU A 32 8.07 19.57 1.60
N HIS A 33 8.66 18.37 1.61
CA HIS A 33 7.92 17.14 1.81
C HIS A 33 8.47 16.35 3.00
N TYR A 34 7.57 15.62 3.67
CA TYR A 34 7.92 14.66 4.71
C TYR A 34 7.31 13.28 4.41
N PRO A 35 7.94 12.20 4.87
CA PRO A 35 7.44 10.85 4.63
C PRO A 35 6.16 10.61 5.42
N LYS A 36 5.09 10.24 4.74
CA LYS A 36 3.84 9.80 5.36
C LYS A 36 3.65 8.30 5.11
N LYS A 37 3.82 7.49 6.15
CA LYS A 37 3.53 6.06 6.07
C LYS A 37 2.01 5.86 6.02
N LEU A 38 1.53 5.19 4.98
CA LEU A 38 0.12 4.86 4.76
C LEU A 38 -0.21 3.42 5.14
N ILE A 39 0.75 2.51 4.96
CA ILE A 39 0.61 1.10 5.26
C ILE A 39 1.86 0.68 6.02
N GLU A 40 1.68 -0.10 7.07
CA GLU A 40 2.77 -0.73 7.80
C GLU A 40 2.79 -2.24 7.53
N GLN A 41 4.00 -2.79 7.37
CA GLN A 41 4.17 -4.23 7.21
C GLN A 41 3.51 -4.98 8.38
N GLY A 42 2.67 -5.96 8.07
CA GLY A 42 1.92 -6.71 9.07
C GLY A 42 0.54 -6.13 9.42
N ASP A 43 0.18 -4.95 8.88
CA ASP A 43 -1.18 -4.42 9.04
C ASP A 43 -2.20 -5.45 8.57
N THR A 44 -3.18 -5.76 9.44
CA THR A 44 -4.24 -6.71 9.11
C THR A 44 -5.22 -6.11 8.11
N VAL A 45 -5.24 -6.68 6.92
CA VAL A 45 -6.13 -6.27 5.83
C VAL A 45 -7.47 -6.98 5.92
N LYS A 46 -7.45 -8.27 6.23
CA LYS A 46 -8.65 -9.10 6.31
C LYS A 46 -8.44 -10.28 7.27
N VAL A 47 -9.49 -10.63 7.98
CA VAL A 47 -9.56 -11.88 8.73
C VAL A 47 -10.61 -12.78 8.07
N THR A 48 -10.25 -14.03 7.84
CA THR A 48 -11.13 -15.04 7.22
C THR A 48 -11.25 -16.24 8.15
N ASN A 49 -12.48 -16.68 8.42
CA ASN A 49 -12.72 -17.91 9.19
C ASN A 49 -12.79 -19.10 8.24
N ILE A 50 -11.94 -20.11 8.51
CA ILE A 50 -11.87 -21.36 7.76
C ILE A 50 -11.93 -22.49 8.77
N ASP A 51 -12.95 -23.33 8.67
CA ASP A 51 -13.18 -24.48 9.57
C ASP A 51 -13.14 -24.14 11.07
N GLY A 52 -13.67 -22.93 11.42
CA GLY A 52 -13.74 -22.47 12.81
C GLY A 52 -12.46 -21.82 13.34
N LYS A 53 -11.43 -21.66 12.50
CA LYS A 53 -10.19 -20.96 12.84
C LYS A 53 -10.07 -19.69 12.04
N ASP A 54 -9.66 -18.60 12.69
CA ASP A 54 -9.43 -17.33 12.05
C ASP A 54 -8.00 -17.25 11.48
N TYR A 55 -7.90 -16.75 10.26
CA TYR A 55 -6.65 -16.53 9.54
C TYR A 55 -6.56 -15.08 9.10
N SER A 56 -5.44 -14.44 9.40
CA SER A 56 -5.17 -13.05 9.02
C SER A 56 -4.47 -12.98 7.67
N MET A 57 -4.92 -12.04 6.85
CA MET A 57 -4.24 -11.59 5.64
C MET A 57 -3.63 -10.21 5.95
N VAL A 58 -2.34 -10.07 5.74
CA VAL A 58 -1.60 -8.88 6.17
C VAL A 58 -0.84 -8.21 5.03
N ALA A 59 -0.51 -6.94 5.19
CA ALA A 59 0.34 -6.20 4.26
C ALA A 59 1.78 -6.75 4.30
N ALA A 60 2.35 -7.01 3.12
CA ALA A 60 3.68 -7.61 2.98
C ALA A 60 4.83 -6.62 3.23
N SER A 61 4.57 -5.32 3.08
CA SER A 61 5.58 -4.28 3.22
C SER A 61 4.98 -2.94 3.62
N ASP A 62 5.84 -2.04 4.09
CA ASP A 62 5.50 -0.63 4.30
C ASP A 62 5.20 0.06 2.97
N PHE A 63 4.33 1.07 3.02
CA PHE A 63 4.14 2.02 1.92
C PHE A 63 4.13 3.44 2.43
N THR A 64 5.04 4.26 1.89
CA THR A 64 5.22 5.65 2.29
C THR A 64 5.10 6.56 1.07
N ILE A 65 4.43 7.69 1.23
CA ILE A 65 4.36 8.73 0.21
C ILE A 65 5.04 10.01 0.69
N PRO A 66 5.63 10.81 -0.21
CA PRO A 66 5.99 12.19 0.11
C PRO A 66 4.71 13.00 0.30
N PHE A 67 4.61 13.70 1.42
CA PHE A 67 3.47 14.52 1.77
C PHE A 67 3.91 15.96 2.03
N LYS A 68 3.14 16.93 1.52
CA LYS A 68 3.41 18.35 1.73
C LYS A 68 2.42 18.92 2.74
N GLU A 69 2.93 19.71 3.70
CA GLU A 69 2.10 20.38 4.69
C GLU A 69 1.08 21.32 4.01
N HIS A 70 -0.13 21.35 4.55
CA HIS A 70 -1.27 22.10 3.99
C HIS A 70 -1.78 21.64 2.60
N GLN A 71 -1.28 20.54 2.05
CA GLN A 71 -1.83 19.95 0.84
C GLN A 71 -3.03 19.06 1.20
N LYS A 72 -4.18 19.35 0.61
CA LYS A 72 -5.36 18.49 0.72
C LYS A 72 -5.25 17.38 -0.31
N THR A 73 -4.76 16.23 0.09
CA THR A 73 -4.69 15.03 -0.76
C THR A 73 -5.71 14.02 -0.29
N GLN A 74 -6.57 13.54 -1.18
CA GLN A 74 -7.46 12.44 -0.89
C GLN A 74 -6.71 11.13 -1.15
N VAL A 75 -6.52 10.35 -0.11
CA VAL A 75 -5.88 9.03 -0.20
C VAL A 75 -6.93 7.94 0.00
N GLU A 76 -6.95 6.98 -0.91
CA GLU A 76 -7.76 5.77 -0.82
C GLU A 76 -6.85 4.54 -0.93
N VAL A 77 -7.11 3.53 -0.10
CA VAL A 77 -6.43 2.23 -0.19
C VAL A 77 -7.49 1.19 -0.54
N ILE A 78 -7.36 0.54 -1.65
CA ILE A 78 -8.34 -0.41 -2.18
C ILE A 78 -7.74 -1.82 -2.07
N SER A 79 -8.44 -2.74 -1.42
CA SER A 79 -7.98 -4.12 -1.30
C SER A 79 -8.54 -4.99 -2.43
N HIS A 80 -7.64 -5.68 -3.12
CA HIS A 80 -7.93 -6.67 -4.15
C HIS A 80 -7.53 -8.06 -3.68
N ILE A 81 -8.44 -8.79 -3.05
CA ILE A 81 -8.19 -10.14 -2.57
C ILE A 81 -8.96 -11.13 -3.47
N SER A 82 -8.27 -12.19 -3.91
CA SER A 82 -8.92 -13.25 -4.68
C SER A 82 -10.09 -13.86 -3.89
N ASN A 83 -11.23 -14.01 -4.57
CA ASN A 83 -12.40 -14.67 -3.99
C ASN A 83 -12.30 -16.21 -4.03
N ASP A 84 -11.35 -16.73 -4.81
CA ASP A 84 -11.17 -18.15 -5.06
C ASP A 84 -9.84 -18.67 -4.46
N LEU A 85 -9.52 -18.22 -3.24
CA LEU A 85 -8.37 -18.75 -2.50
C LEU A 85 -8.59 -20.24 -2.21
N GLN A 86 -7.64 -21.08 -2.63
CA GLN A 86 -7.69 -22.52 -2.42
C GLN A 86 -6.56 -22.95 -1.48
N ALA A 87 -6.90 -23.71 -0.47
CA ALA A 87 -5.89 -24.34 0.37
C ALA A 87 -5.17 -25.50 -0.37
N PRO A 88 -3.90 -25.80 -0.06
CA PRO A 88 -3.11 -25.15 0.99
C PRO A 88 -2.59 -23.77 0.55
N ILE A 89 -2.50 -22.82 1.49
CA ILE A 89 -1.84 -21.52 1.32
C ILE A 89 -0.74 -21.47 2.38
N ASN A 90 0.49 -21.19 1.95
CA ASN A 90 1.61 -21.12 2.86
C ASN A 90 1.72 -19.74 3.51
N GLN A 91 2.32 -19.67 4.70
CA GLN A 91 2.70 -18.41 5.31
C GLN A 91 3.55 -17.58 4.34
N GLY A 92 3.24 -16.30 4.18
CA GLY A 92 3.91 -15.40 3.25
C GLY A 92 3.46 -15.50 1.78
N GLU A 93 2.55 -16.44 1.46
CA GLU A 93 2.02 -16.58 0.10
C GLU A 93 1.10 -15.39 -0.23
N LYS A 94 1.29 -14.81 -1.42
CA LYS A 94 0.48 -13.69 -1.93
C LYS A 94 -0.96 -14.14 -2.20
N VAL A 95 -1.91 -13.45 -1.60
CA VAL A 95 -3.35 -13.70 -1.73
C VAL A 95 -4.10 -12.54 -2.40
N GLY A 96 -3.41 -11.44 -2.64
CA GLY A 96 -3.97 -10.23 -3.24
C GLY A 96 -3.00 -9.06 -3.21
N TRP A 97 -3.52 -7.86 -3.36
CA TRP A 97 -2.75 -6.62 -3.22
C TRP A 97 -3.64 -5.47 -2.71
N LEU A 98 -3.00 -4.49 -2.11
CA LEU A 98 -3.55 -3.18 -1.79
C LEU A 98 -3.14 -2.22 -2.89
N GLU A 99 -4.09 -1.53 -3.48
CA GLU A 99 -3.84 -0.42 -4.40
C GLU A 99 -3.96 0.89 -3.65
N ILE A 100 -2.97 1.77 -3.80
CA ILE A 100 -2.94 3.09 -3.19
C ILE A 100 -3.27 4.13 -4.25
N VAL A 101 -4.35 4.87 -4.03
CA VAL A 101 -4.87 5.88 -4.95
C VAL A 101 -4.79 7.25 -4.27
N CYS A 102 -4.10 8.19 -4.90
CA CYS A 102 -4.01 9.59 -4.47
C CYS A 102 -4.72 10.49 -5.48
N ASP A 103 -5.71 11.24 -5.03
CA ASP A 103 -6.50 12.15 -5.88
C ASP A 103 -7.04 11.48 -7.17
N GLY A 104 -7.45 10.21 -7.06
CA GLY A 104 -7.98 9.41 -8.17
C GLY A 104 -6.91 8.78 -9.09
N VAL A 105 -5.64 8.91 -8.76
CA VAL A 105 -4.53 8.29 -9.52
C VAL A 105 -3.90 7.18 -8.69
N SER A 106 -3.74 5.99 -9.27
CA SER A 106 -3.01 4.88 -8.63
C SER A 106 -1.52 5.22 -8.56
N VAL A 107 -0.98 5.24 -7.34
CA VAL A 107 0.42 5.64 -7.06
C VAL A 107 1.29 4.49 -6.59
N GLY A 108 0.70 3.33 -6.32
CA GLY A 108 1.46 2.14 -5.97
C GLY A 108 0.61 0.99 -5.45
N GLU A 109 1.28 -0.11 -5.19
CA GLU A 109 0.67 -1.36 -4.72
C GLU A 109 1.50 -1.98 -3.60
N VAL A 110 0.83 -2.68 -2.68
CA VAL A 110 1.45 -3.51 -1.64
C VAL A 110 0.81 -4.89 -1.67
N ASP A 111 1.62 -5.93 -1.71
CA ASP A 111 1.12 -7.30 -1.69
C ASP A 111 0.41 -7.60 -0.36
N ILE A 112 -0.67 -8.37 -0.45
CA ILE A 112 -1.34 -8.97 0.70
C ILE A 112 -0.90 -10.42 0.76
N ILE A 113 -0.40 -10.83 1.92
CA ILE A 113 0.10 -12.17 2.16
C ILE A 113 -0.66 -12.87 3.29
N SER A 114 -0.62 -14.18 3.29
CA SER A 114 -1.12 -14.95 4.43
C SER A 114 -0.15 -14.85 5.60
N GLU A 115 -0.66 -14.49 6.79
CA GLU A 115 0.15 -14.41 8.01
C GLU A 115 0.54 -15.81 8.53
N ASN A 116 -0.26 -16.83 8.21
CA ASN A 116 -0.07 -18.20 8.69
C ASN A 116 -0.30 -19.21 7.58
N ASP A 117 0.20 -20.42 7.77
CA ASP A 117 -0.17 -21.57 6.93
C ASP A 117 -1.65 -21.91 7.07
N ILE A 118 -2.32 -22.08 5.95
CA ILE A 118 -3.73 -22.49 5.88
C ILE A 118 -3.80 -23.88 5.27
N TYR A 119 -4.12 -24.85 6.08
CA TYR A 119 -4.34 -26.23 5.66
C TYR A 119 -5.83 -26.52 5.68
N GLY A 120 -6.44 -26.71 4.51
CA GLY A 120 -7.84 -27.03 4.40
C GLY A 120 -8.09 -28.29 3.59
N VAL A 121 -9.14 -29.03 3.93
CA VAL A 121 -9.54 -30.28 3.26
C VAL A 121 -10.57 -30.02 2.17
N SER A 122 -11.04 -28.79 2.00
CA SER A 122 -12.15 -28.41 1.11
C SER A 122 -11.87 -27.11 0.37
N ASN A 123 -12.35 -27.02 -0.86
CA ASN A 123 -12.38 -25.77 -1.62
C ASN A 123 -12.92 -24.64 -0.77
N ILE A 124 -12.05 -23.70 -0.40
CA ILE A 124 -12.41 -22.50 0.35
C ILE A 124 -13.19 -21.61 -0.61
N ARG A 125 -14.50 -21.86 -0.77
CA ARG A 125 -15.39 -20.82 -1.27
C ARG A 125 -15.57 -19.82 -0.13
N LEU A 126 -14.89 -18.70 -0.22
CA LEU A 126 -15.26 -17.54 0.57
C LEU A 126 -16.72 -17.27 0.21
N LYS A 127 -17.66 -17.74 1.09
CA LYS A 127 -19.04 -17.35 0.95
C LYS A 127 -19.04 -15.84 0.83
N ASN A 128 -19.53 -15.32 -0.29
CA ASN A 128 -19.85 -13.91 -0.45
C ASN A 128 -20.77 -13.49 0.70
N SER A 129 -20.20 -13.17 1.83
CA SER A 129 -20.81 -12.24 2.73
C SER A 129 -20.79 -10.94 1.95
N PHE A 130 -21.97 -10.39 1.65
CA PHE A 130 -22.21 -9.14 0.96
C PHE A 130 -21.62 -7.94 1.70
N PHE A 131 -20.34 -8.01 2.01
CA PHE A 131 -19.52 -6.91 2.40
C PHE A 131 -18.36 -6.91 1.41
N SER A 132 -18.53 -6.17 0.31
CA SER A 132 -17.39 -5.55 -0.32
C SER A 132 -16.63 -4.92 0.84
N SER A 133 -15.50 -5.54 1.23
CA SER A 133 -14.62 -4.98 2.24
C SER A 133 -13.95 -3.78 1.60
N PHE A 134 -14.73 -2.70 1.46
CA PHE A 134 -14.17 -1.39 1.50
C PHE A 134 -13.60 -1.29 2.91
N ILE A 135 -12.30 -1.56 3.06
CA ILE A 135 -11.57 -0.92 4.13
C ILE A 135 -11.85 0.56 3.86
N ARG A 136 -12.76 1.13 4.64
CA ARG A 136 -12.95 2.57 4.66
C ARG A 136 -11.61 3.13 5.07
N VAL A 137 -10.82 3.43 4.07
CA VAL A 137 -9.73 4.34 4.24
C VAL A 137 -10.28 5.50 5.01
N ALA A 138 -9.71 5.72 6.16
CA ALA A 138 -9.88 6.98 6.82
C ALA A 138 -9.68 8.04 5.75
N LYS A 139 -10.73 8.77 5.39
CA LYS A 139 -10.60 10.03 4.68
C LYS A 139 -9.74 10.89 5.58
N ILE A 140 -8.42 10.80 5.40
CA ILE A 140 -7.50 11.70 6.05
C ILE A 140 -7.64 13.00 5.29
N LEU A 141 -8.66 13.75 5.65
CA LEU A 141 -8.74 15.16 5.33
C LEU A 141 -7.72 15.82 6.28
N LEU A 142 -6.48 15.92 5.84
CA LEU A 142 -5.47 16.67 6.54
C LEU A 142 -5.74 18.15 6.27
N VAL A 143 -6.20 18.85 7.28
CA VAL A 143 -6.31 20.31 7.34
C VAL A 143 -4.96 20.84 7.79
#